data_f544a4e283ea0d98e1d3a1f1a5908e93
#
_entry.id   f544a4e283ea0d98e1d3a1f1a5908e93
#
_cell.length_a   1.000
_cell.length_b   1.000
_cell.length_c   1.000
_cell.angle_alpha   90.00
_cell.angle_beta   90.00
_cell.angle_gamma   90.00
#
_symmetry.space_group_name_H-M   'P 1'
#
loop_
_entity.id
_entity.type
_entity.pdbx_description
1 polymer ?
#
loop_
_entity_poly.entity_id
_entity_poly.type
_entity_poly.pdbx_seq_one_letter_code
_entity_poly.pdbx_strand_id
1 'polypeptide(L)'
;REQKQEENRKPRPFSIPLEPHHREGTMVTDGGQVGYLKGITRYGATFHPLELDKAQQEKAELYMAIRDSYQRLYTYEAEMHQENKTERFALNSSYDAFTERYGKLNAKENVKFLLMDSSGRDMLSLERAENGQFIKADIFDHPVTFSLDGVTHVDTPEEALSASLNRYGATNLDYMETLCDNSKEELISELKGRIFFNPLMDNYEIKDRFIAGNVVEKAERIEAWIKDHPQDERVDEAFLALRDAAPRPITFDELDFNFGERWIPTGIYTAYIKHLFNTDVSIAYSETIDEYSVNCNSKNAKITDQYAVQGYYRKYDGINLLKNALVNTVPDITKSIGKDENGNDIKVRDSEAIQLANSKIDEIRNGFTDWLQEQSPEFQGRLANLYNRKFNCFVRPTYDGSHQSFPGLDLKALEKKYNIKEVYQSQKDCVWMLKQNGGGICDHEVGTGKTLIMSIAAQEMKRLGLAHKPMIIGLEANVGENAECFRTAYPNPKNLYATEKDFSMQNRVKFFNNIKNNDWDCVIMSHDQFGKIPQPTDLQQDILQKELDSVEESLDVLKTQGKDISRGMLKGLQKRKINLLAKLEKIEHDINSRTDDVVDFKQMGIDHLFVDENHQFKNLMFNTRHDRVAGLG
;
A
#
# COMPACT_ATOMS: atom_id res chain seq x y z
N ARG A 1 16.49 22.19 -57.55
CA ARG A 1 16.23 20.83 -57.02
C ARG A 1 17.18 20.48 -55.88
N GLU A 2 18.52 20.73 -56.01
CA GLU A 2 19.51 20.46 -54.99
C GLU A 2 19.27 21.26 -53.68
N GLN A 3 18.99 22.54 -53.76
CA GLN A 3 18.68 23.36 -52.58
C GLN A 3 17.45 22.86 -51.77
N LYS A 4 16.41 22.37 -52.50
CA LYS A 4 15.23 21.77 -51.84
C LYS A 4 15.54 20.39 -51.21
N GLN A 5 16.50 19.65 -51.78
CA GLN A 5 16.98 18.40 -51.18
C GLN A 5 17.84 18.64 -49.94
N GLU A 6 18.66 19.69 -49.92
CA GLU A 6 19.45 20.09 -48.74
C GLU A 6 18.59 20.63 -47.60
N GLU A 7 17.53 21.42 -47.89
CA GLU A 7 16.58 21.88 -46.91
C GLU A 7 15.79 20.73 -46.26
N ASN A 8 15.44 19.70 -47.05
CA ASN A 8 14.71 18.52 -46.55
C ASN A 8 15.57 17.60 -45.64
N ARG A 9 16.88 17.81 -45.57
CA ARG A 9 17.81 17.05 -44.72
C ARG A 9 18.05 17.70 -43.35
N LYS A 10 17.65 18.97 -43.19
CA LYS A 10 17.93 19.72 -41.97
C LYS A 10 16.87 19.43 -40.89
N PRO A 11 17.29 19.37 -39.61
CA PRO A 11 16.33 19.34 -38.48
C PRO A 11 15.35 20.50 -38.55
N ARG A 12 14.09 20.22 -38.31
CA ARG A 12 12.99 21.22 -38.32
C ARG A 12 12.01 20.97 -37.19
N PRO A 13 11.21 21.99 -36.80
CA PRO A 13 10.13 21.77 -35.85
C PRO A 13 9.17 20.68 -36.35
N PHE A 14 8.77 19.79 -35.49
CA PHE A 14 7.78 18.75 -35.79
C PHE A 14 6.41 19.39 -35.99
N SER A 15 5.77 19.12 -37.13
CA SER A 15 4.55 19.82 -37.56
C SER A 15 3.25 19.19 -37.04
N ILE A 16 3.31 17.97 -36.51
CA ILE A 16 2.16 17.22 -36.02
C ILE A 16 2.12 17.29 -34.49
N PRO A 17 0.93 17.37 -33.86
CA PRO A 17 0.82 17.31 -32.41
C PRO A 17 1.48 16.05 -31.82
N LEU A 18 2.17 16.21 -30.69
CA LEU A 18 2.80 15.09 -30.00
C LEU A 18 1.74 14.18 -29.37
N GLU A 19 1.77 12.90 -29.71
CA GLU A 19 0.97 11.90 -29.02
C GLU A 19 1.58 11.51 -27.65
N PRO A 20 0.79 10.97 -26.71
CA PRO A 20 1.27 10.62 -25.35
C PRO A 20 2.48 9.68 -25.34
N HIS A 21 2.56 8.77 -26.30
CA HIS A 21 3.65 7.79 -26.42
C HIS A 21 4.89 8.31 -27.14
N HIS A 22 4.84 9.53 -27.71
CA HIS A 22 6.01 10.13 -28.35
C HIS A 22 7.05 10.54 -27.30
N ARG A 23 8.27 10.07 -27.48
CA ARG A 23 9.42 10.32 -26.61
C ARG A 23 10.70 10.54 -27.43
N GLU A 24 11.78 10.88 -26.74
CA GLU A 24 13.09 11.10 -27.38
C GLU A 24 13.51 9.87 -28.21
N GLY A 25 13.84 10.08 -29.48
CA GLY A 25 14.20 9.00 -30.39
C GLY A 25 13.04 8.22 -31.00
N THR A 26 11.78 8.65 -30.82
CA THR A 26 10.63 8.04 -31.49
C THR A 26 10.67 8.30 -32.99
N MET A 27 10.53 7.24 -33.77
CA MET A 27 10.42 7.29 -35.22
C MET A 27 9.02 7.82 -35.60
N VAL A 28 8.97 8.84 -36.44
CA VAL A 28 7.71 9.48 -36.88
C VAL A 28 7.82 9.88 -38.35
N THR A 29 6.65 10.17 -38.96
CA THR A 29 6.57 10.73 -40.31
C THR A 29 6.17 12.19 -40.23
N ASP A 30 6.90 13.07 -40.92
CA ASP A 30 6.58 14.48 -41.07
C ASP A 30 6.80 14.95 -42.49
N GLY A 31 5.80 15.55 -43.14
CA GLY A 31 5.85 16.00 -44.51
C GLY A 31 6.18 14.88 -45.52
N GLY A 32 5.77 13.63 -45.23
CA GLY A 32 6.04 12.46 -46.07
C GLY A 32 7.44 11.88 -45.94
N GLN A 33 8.22 12.32 -44.95
CA GLN A 33 9.55 11.79 -44.64
C GLN A 33 9.52 11.09 -43.26
N VAL A 34 10.28 9.98 -43.15
CA VAL A 34 10.51 9.31 -41.87
C VAL A 34 11.72 9.93 -41.18
N GLY A 35 11.64 10.11 -39.88
CA GLY A 35 12.71 10.67 -39.06
C GLY A 35 12.51 10.39 -37.59
N TYR A 36 13.29 11.02 -36.73
CA TYR A 36 13.23 10.90 -35.29
C TYR A 36 12.85 12.19 -34.60
N LEU A 37 12.14 12.06 -33.49
CA LEU A 37 11.89 13.17 -32.57
C LEU A 37 13.08 13.36 -31.62
N LYS A 38 13.50 14.61 -31.44
CA LYS A 38 14.50 15.03 -30.45
C LYS A 38 14.09 16.34 -29.79
N GLY A 39 14.64 16.58 -28.59
CA GLY A 39 14.39 17.81 -27.85
C GLY A 39 12.92 17.98 -27.50
N ILE A 40 12.26 16.93 -27.03
CA ILE A 40 10.85 16.97 -26.67
C ILE A 40 10.64 17.85 -25.46
N THR A 41 9.68 18.77 -25.58
CA THR A 41 9.17 19.60 -24.49
C THR A 41 7.64 19.54 -24.52
N ARG A 42 6.99 20.11 -23.51
CA ARG A 42 5.53 20.25 -23.51
C ARG A 42 4.99 21.12 -24.67
N TYR A 43 5.84 21.86 -25.36
CA TYR A 43 5.45 22.77 -26.44
C TYR A 43 5.71 22.20 -27.85
N GLY A 44 6.44 21.09 -27.97
CA GLY A 44 6.78 20.48 -29.24
C GLY A 44 8.10 19.71 -29.23
N ALA A 45 8.54 19.32 -30.40
CA ALA A 45 9.78 18.58 -30.61
C ALA A 45 10.46 19.00 -31.93
N THR A 46 11.71 18.62 -32.09
CA THR A 46 12.47 18.79 -33.34
C THR A 46 12.46 17.47 -34.10
N PHE A 47 12.05 17.52 -35.36
CA PHE A 47 12.10 16.39 -36.29
C PHE A 47 13.43 16.33 -36.97
N HIS A 48 14.09 15.17 -36.91
CA HIS A 48 15.37 14.87 -37.57
C HIS A 48 15.12 13.87 -38.70
N PRO A 49 15.11 14.30 -39.98
CA PRO A 49 14.80 13.42 -41.10
C PRO A 49 15.87 12.33 -41.26
N LEU A 50 15.44 11.13 -41.71
CA LEU A 50 16.27 10.01 -42.09
C LEU A 50 16.34 9.91 -43.63
N GLU A 51 17.49 9.50 -44.15
CA GLU A 51 17.62 9.14 -45.55
C GLU A 51 17.34 7.63 -45.71
N LEU A 52 16.13 7.32 -46.14
CA LEU A 52 15.68 5.96 -46.39
C LEU A 52 15.35 5.77 -47.85
N ASP A 53 15.65 4.59 -48.37
CA ASP A 53 15.13 4.19 -49.69
C ASP A 53 13.62 3.88 -49.58
N LYS A 54 12.98 3.72 -50.75
CA LYS A 54 11.52 3.51 -50.77
C LYS A 54 11.06 2.28 -50.02
N ALA A 55 11.82 1.19 -50.05
CA ALA A 55 11.47 -0.06 -49.36
C ALA A 55 11.65 0.08 -47.84
N GLN A 56 12.70 0.78 -47.41
CA GLN A 56 12.94 1.10 -45.99
C GLN A 56 11.86 2.03 -45.43
N GLN A 57 11.45 3.03 -46.23
CA GLN A 57 10.38 3.92 -45.84
C GLN A 57 9.03 3.17 -45.66
N GLU A 58 8.67 2.30 -46.60
CA GLU A 58 7.46 1.47 -46.54
C GLU A 58 7.47 0.53 -45.31
N LYS A 59 8.63 -0.05 -45.02
CA LYS A 59 8.81 -0.88 -43.81
C LYS A 59 8.66 -0.08 -42.53
N ALA A 60 9.22 1.14 -42.51
CA ALA A 60 9.10 2.03 -41.36
C ALA A 60 7.65 2.48 -41.13
N GLU A 61 6.92 2.83 -42.18
CA GLU A 61 5.49 3.22 -42.10
C GLU A 61 4.61 2.09 -41.57
N LEU A 62 4.80 0.85 -42.05
CA LEU A 62 4.08 -0.32 -41.55
C LEU A 62 4.40 -0.60 -40.06
N TYR A 63 5.66 -0.48 -39.68
CA TYR A 63 6.08 -0.62 -38.29
C TYR A 63 5.44 0.45 -37.39
N MET A 64 5.48 1.73 -37.81
CA MET A 64 4.87 2.83 -37.06
C MET A 64 3.35 2.62 -36.91
N ALA A 65 2.67 2.10 -37.93
CA ALA A 65 1.26 1.79 -37.85
C ALA A 65 0.96 0.72 -36.78
N ILE A 66 1.79 -0.31 -36.66
CA ILE A 66 1.67 -1.32 -35.57
C ILE A 66 1.84 -0.63 -34.23
N ARG A 67 2.93 0.12 -34.03
CA ARG A 67 3.26 0.80 -32.77
C ARG A 67 2.14 1.75 -32.35
N ASP A 68 1.69 2.62 -33.24
CA ASP A 68 0.73 3.66 -32.91
C ASP A 68 -0.66 3.07 -32.62
N SER A 69 -1.11 2.07 -33.37
CA SER A 69 -2.34 1.33 -33.07
C SER A 69 -2.26 0.60 -31.74
N TYR A 70 -1.13 -0.03 -31.42
CA TYR A 70 -0.90 -0.68 -30.14
C TYR A 70 -0.97 0.31 -28.98
N GLN A 71 -0.28 1.45 -29.08
CA GLN A 71 -0.27 2.46 -28.03
C GLN A 71 -1.67 3.04 -27.77
N ARG A 72 -2.41 3.35 -28.84
CA ARG A 72 -3.80 3.84 -28.71
C ARG A 72 -4.72 2.78 -28.09
N LEU A 73 -4.60 1.52 -28.55
CA LEU A 73 -5.40 0.40 -28.01
C LEU A 73 -5.11 0.20 -26.53
N TYR A 74 -3.84 0.06 -26.17
CA TYR A 74 -3.45 -0.22 -24.79
C TYR A 74 -3.84 0.91 -23.85
N THR A 75 -3.55 2.16 -24.20
CA THR A 75 -3.86 3.32 -23.36
C THR A 75 -5.37 3.46 -23.15
N TYR A 76 -6.15 3.36 -24.22
CA TYR A 76 -7.61 3.43 -24.11
C TYR A 76 -8.18 2.33 -23.20
N GLU A 77 -7.78 1.09 -23.40
CA GLU A 77 -8.30 -0.04 -22.63
C GLU A 77 -7.83 0.00 -21.16
N ALA A 78 -6.60 0.47 -20.88
CA ALA A 78 -6.09 0.63 -19.52
C ALA A 78 -6.81 1.76 -18.75
N GLU A 79 -7.16 2.86 -19.42
CA GLU A 79 -7.81 4.01 -18.79
C GLU A 79 -9.32 3.85 -18.66
N MET A 80 -9.96 3.37 -19.74
CA MET A 80 -11.43 3.34 -19.84
C MET A 80 -12.03 2.01 -19.36
N HIS A 81 -11.23 0.96 -19.22
CA HIS A 81 -11.70 -0.41 -18.95
C HIS A 81 -12.81 -0.86 -19.92
N GLN A 82 -12.68 -0.48 -21.18
CA GLN A 82 -13.60 -0.81 -22.28
C GLN A 82 -12.81 -1.33 -23.47
N GLU A 83 -13.34 -2.38 -24.13
CA GLU A 83 -12.71 -2.93 -25.32
C GLU A 83 -12.77 -1.95 -26.50
N ASN A 84 -11.62 -1.74 -27.15
CA ASN A 84 -11.53 -0.96 -28.39
C ASN A 84 -11.33 -1.87 -29.61
N LYS A 85 -12.42 -2.42 -30.13
CA LYS A 85 -12.41 -3.33 -31.27
C LYS A 85 -11.82 -2.69 -32.54
N THR A 86 -12.01 -1.41 -32.72
CA THR A 86 -11.51 -0.68 -33.90
C THR A 86 -9.98 -0.62 -33.91
N GLU A 87 -9.37 -0.21 -32.81
CA GLU A 87 -7.91 -0.18 -32.70
C GLU A 87 -7.30 -1.58 -32.68
N ARG A 88 -7.98 -2.57 -32.08
CA ARG A 88 -7.52 -3.98 -32.13
C ARG A 88 -7.53 -4.51 -33.56
N PHE A 89 -8.56 -4.19 -34.34
CA PHE A 89 -8.59 -4.54 -35.77
C PHE A 89 -7.47 -3.85 -36.55
N ALA A 90 -7.22 -2.56 -36.30
CA ALA A 90 -6.15 -1.80 -36.94
C ALA A 90 -4.77 -2.40 -36.60
N LEU A 91 -4.54 -2.75 -35.32
CA LEU A 91 -3.32 -3.41 -34.86
C LEU A 91 -3.10 -4.75 -35.58
N ASN A 92 -4.12 -5.61 -35.65
CA ASN A 92 -4.05 -6.88 -36.35
C ASN A 92 -3.74 -6.68 -37.84
N SER A 93 -4.46 -5.78 -38.51
CA SER A 93 -4.27 -5.52 -39.93
C SER A 93 -2.86 -5.03 -40.26
N SER A 94 -2.33 -4.10 -39.45
CA SER A 94 -0.97 -3.56 -39.61
C SER A 94 0.09 -4.62 -39.34
N TYR A 95 -0.11 -5.45 -38.31
CA TYR A 95 0.80 -6.54 -37.98
C TYR A 95 0.82 -7.60 -39.09
N ASP A 96 -0.33 -8.02 -39.60
CA ASP A 96 -0.42 -9.03 -40.65
C ASP A 96 0.21 -8.50 -41.96
N ALA A 97 -0.02 -7.24 -42.32
CA ALA A 97 0.60 -6.61 -43.47
C ALA A 97 2.13 -6.53 -43.36
N PHE A 98 2.65 -6.22 -42.16
CA PHE A 98 4.10 -6.22 -41.94
C PHE A 98 4.67 -7.62 -42.00
N THR A 99 4.07 -8.59 -41.32
CA THR A 99 4.61 -9.96 -41.21
C THR A 99 4.53 -10.73 -42.51
N GLU A 100 3.54 -10.45 -43.36
CA GLU A 100 3.44 -11.03 -44.70
C GLU A 100 4.62 -10.63 -45.59
N ARG A 101 5.09 -9.38 -45.47
CA ARG A 101 6.18 -8.85 -46.32
C ARG A 101 7.56 -9.06 -45.72
N TYR A 102 7.71 -8.92 -44.42
CA TYR A 102 8.98 -8.84 -43.72
C TYR A 102 9.22 -9.94 -42.69
N GLY A 103 8.25 -10.82 -42.49
CA GLY A 103 8.31 -11.87 -41.45
C GLY A 103 8.08 -11.35 -40.03
N LYS A 104 8.25 -12.21 -39.04
CA LYS A 104 8.00 -11.94 -37.64
C LYS A 104 8.82 -10.76 -37.08
N LEU A 105 8.27 -10.01 -36.15
CA LEU A 105 8.95 -8.88 -35.50
C LEU A 105 10.26 -9.32 -34.84
N ASN A 106 10.29 -10.50 -34.24
CA ASN A 106 11.47 -11.08 -33.59
C ASN A 106 12.43 -11.78 -34.55
N ALA A 107 12.23 -11.72 -35.88
CA ALA A 107 13.22 -12.17 -36.84
C ALA A 107 14.49 -11.28 -36.76
N LYS A 108 15.68 -11.89 -36.87
CA LYS A 108 16.98 -11.21 -36.66
C LYS A 108 17.13 -9.89 -37.41
N GLU A 109 16.63 -9.84 -38.63
CA GLU A 109 16.71 -8.64 -39.49
C GLU A 109 15.75 -7.55 -39.00
N ASN A 110 14.56 -7.94 -38.52
CA ASN A 110 13.57 -7.02 -38.01
C ASN A 110 13.94 -6.47 -36.63
N VAL A 111 14.54 -7.28 -35.76
CA VAL A 111 15.00 -6.83 -34.42
C VAL A 111 15.95 -5.65 -34.55
N LYS A 112 16.94 -5.70 -35.47
CA LYS A 112 17.86 -4.59 -35.66
C LYS A 112 17.17 -3.31 -36.11
N PHE A 113 16.17 -3.44 -36.97
CA PHE A 113 15.40 -2.32 -37.47
C PHE A 113 14.49 -1.73 -36.38
N LEU A 114 13.75 -2.58 -35.63
CA LEU A 114 12.88 -2.13 -34.58
C LEU A 114 13.65 -1.41 -33.45
N LEU A 115 14.86 -1.88 -33.12
CA LEU A 115 15.70 -1.27 -32.10
C LEU A 115 16.23 0.13 -32.47
N MET A 116 16.02 0.58 -33.69
CA MET A 116 16.30 1.96 -34.08
C MET A 116 15.26 2.95 -33.58
N ASP A 117 14.06 2.49 -33.26
CA ASP A 117 13.00 3.27 -32.61
C ASP A 117 13.08 3.14 -31.09
N SER A 118 12.79 4.22 -30.36
CA SER A 118 12.78 4.23 -28.90
C SER A 118 11.80 3.21 -28.30
N SER A 119 10.69 2.94 -28.98
CA SER A 119 9.68 1.94 -28.58
C SER A 119 9.94 0.54 -29.15
N GLY A 120 11.03 0.35 -29.90
CA GLY A 120 11.26 -0.90 -30.62
C GLY A 120 11.36 -2.14 -29.73
N ARG A 121 11.93 -2.01 -28.55
CA ARG A 121 12.00 -3.11 -27.56
C ARG A 121 10.62 -3.53 -27.06
N ASP A 122 9.73 -2.58 -26.87
CA ASP A 122 8.37 -2.82 -26.43
C ASP A 122 7.59 -3.59 -27.51
N MET A 123 7.80 -3.23 -28.78
CA MET A 123 7.13 -3.86 -29.89
C MET A 123 7.55 -5.31 -30.11
N LEU A 124 8.77 -5.70 -29.72
CA LEU A 124 9.20 -7.09 -29.77
C LEU A 124 8.37 -8.02 -28.86
N SER A 125 7.73 -7.49 -27.85
CA SER A 125 6.86 -8.24 -26.93
C SER A 125 5.42 -8.41 -27.43
N LEU A 126 5.09 -7.86 -28.59
CA LEU A 126 3.86 -8.20 -29.31
C LEU A 126 3.86 -9.64 -29.83
N GLU A 127 5.01 -10.27 -29.80
CA GLU A 127 5.16 -11.71 -30.06
C GLU A 127 5.76 -12.39 -28.83
N ARG A 128 5.20 -13.53 -28.43
CA ARG A 128 5.78 -14.40 -27.41
C ARG A 128 6.33 -15.69 -28.03
N ALA A 129 7.38 -16.22 -27.44
CA ALA A 129 7.94 -17.50 -27.85
C ALA A 129 7.14 -18.64 -27.20
N GLU A 130 6.60 -19.53 -28.02
CA GLU A 130 5.90 -20.72 -27.57
C GLU A 130 6.32 -21.90 -28.47
N ASN A 131 6.79 -22.99 -27.87
CA ASN A 131 7.28 -24.18 -28.57
C ASN A 131 8.32 -23.87 -29.68
N GLY A 132 9.20 -22.88 -29.46
CA GLY A 132 10.24 -22.48 -30.41
C GLY A 132 9.76 -21.60 -31.56
N GLN A 133 8.51 -21.21 -31.59
CA GLN A 133 7.92 -20.32 -32.58
C GLN A 133 7.45 -19.01 -31.94
N PHE A 134 7.42 -17.94 -32.72
CA PHE A 134 6.83 -16.68 -32.29
C PHE A 134 5.36 -16.61 -32.69
N ILE A 135 4.50 -16.44 -31.70
CA ILE A 135 3.05 -16.25 -31.85
C ILE A 135 2.63 -14.85 -31.38
N LYS A 136 1.49 -14.37 -31.85
CA LYS A 136 0.88 -13.12 -31.39
C LYS A 136 0.67 -13.13 -29.88
N ALA A 137 0.94 -12.01 -29.20
CA ALA A 137 0.57 -11.81 -27.81
C ALA A 137 -0.96 -11.73 -27.64
N ASP A 138 -1.47 -11.95 -26.44
CA ASP A 138 -2.91 -11.99 -26.16
C ASP A 138 -3.65 -10.69 -26.46
N ILE A 139 -2.95 -9.55 -26.45
CA ILE A 139 -3.53 -8.23 -26.77
C ILE A 139 -4.13 -8.17 -28.20
N PHE A 140 -3.70 -9.02 -29.10
CA PHE A 140 -4.27 -9.11 -30.44
C PHE A 140 -5.68 -9.71 -30.44
N ASP A 141 -6.00 -10.51 -29.46
CA ASP A 141 -7.26 -11.27 -29.41
C ASP A 141 -8.29 -10.63 -28.46
N HIS A 142 -7.84 -10.14 -27.29
CA HIS A 142 -8.71 -9.58 -26.25
C HIS A 142 -7.98 -8.56 -25.37
N PRO A 143 -8.71 -7.76 -24.56
CA PRO A 143 -8.10 -6.89 -23.58
C PRO A 143 -7.22 -7.65 -22.57
N VAL A 144 -6.08 -7.05 -22.20
CA VAL A 144 -5.11 -7.63 -21.26
C VAL A 144 -4.95 -6.80 -19.98
N THR A 145 -5.63 -5.66 -19.90
CA THR A 145 -5.59 -4.74 -18.76
C THR A 145 -6.81 -4.89 -17.84
N PHE A 146 -7.86 -5.51 -18.32
CA PHE A 146 -9.09 -5.81 -17.56
C PHE A 146 -9.74 -7.06 -18.15
N SER A 147 -10.67 -7.67 -17.40
CA SER A 147 -11.47 -8.79 -17.88
C SER A 147 -12.74 -8.30 -18.57
N LEU A 148 -13.00 -8.77 -19.80
CA LEU A 148 -14.28 -8.50 -20.51
C LEU A 148 -15.46 -9.21 -19.84
N ASP A 149 -15.20 -10.43 -19.37
CA ASP A 149 -16.19 -11.26 -18.72
C ASP A 149 -16.04 -11.08 -17.20
N GLY A 150 -16.82 -10.16 -16.64
CA GLY A 150 -17.17 -10.26 -15.23
C GLY A 150 -17.73 -11.66 -14.98
N VAL A 151 -17.63 -12.17 -13.76
CA VAL A 151 -18.25 -13.43 -13.37
C VAL A 151 -19.69 -13.43 -13.85
N THR A 152 -20.04 -14.34 -14.75
CA THR A 152 -21.39 -14.44 -15.36
C THR A 152 -22.26 -15.45 -14.64
N HIS A 153 -21.65 -16.47 -14.01
CA HIS A 153 -22.31 -17.50 -13.22
C HIS A 153 -21.38 -18.03 -12.14
N VAL A 154 -21.94 -18.37 -11.00
CA VAL A 154 -21.26 -19.03 -9.86
C VAL A 154 -22.14 -20.16 -9.34
N ASP A 155 -21.50 -21.13 -8.68
CA ASP A 155 -22.18 -22.35 -8.23
C ASP A 155 -22.81 -22.22 -6.84
N THR A 156 -22.34 -21.29 -6.01
CA THR A 156 -22.77 -21.14 -4.62
C THR A 156 -23.12 -19.70 -4.25
N PRO A 157 -24.05 -19.48 -3.29
CA PRO A 157 -24.35 -18.16 -2.72
C PRO A 157 -23.11 -17.45 -2.15
N GLU A 158 -22.18 -18.18 -1.56
CA GLU A 158 -20.93 -17.63 -1.02
C GLU A 158 -20.01 -17.11 -2.12
N GLU A 159 -19.96 -17.76 -3.26
CA GLU A 159 -19.22 -17.26 -4.43
C GLU A 159 -19.89 -16.02 -5.02
N ALA A 160 -21.23 -16.00 -5.08
CA ALA A 160 -21.98 -14.81 -5.47
C ALA A 160 -21.72 -13.64 -4.53
N LEU A 161 -21.66 -13.89 -3.22
CA LEU A 161 -21.30 -12.91 -2.22
C LEU A 161 -19.87 -12.38 -2.42
N SER A 162 -18.90 -13.26 -2.66
CA SER A 162 -17.51 -12.87 -2.93
C SER A 162 -17.41 -11.99 -4.18
N ALA A 163 -18.11 -12.36 -5.26
CA ALA A 163 -18.16 -11.58 -6.49
C ALA A 163 -18.81 -10.20 -6.28
N SER A 164 -19.88 -10.13 -5.48
CA SER A 164 -20.56 -8.89 -5.13
C SER A 164 -19.64 -7.95 -4.33
N LEU A 165 -18.96 -8.48 -3.31
CA LEU A 165 -18.04 -7.71 -2.48
C LEU A 165 -16.89 -7.13 -3.31
N ASN A 166 -16.39 -7.89 -4.28
CA ASN A 166 -15.35 -7.39 -5.18
C ASN A 166 -15.85 -6.24 -6.06
N ARG A 167 -16.96 -6.43 -6.72
CA ARG A 167 -17.46 -5.48 -7.72
C ARG A 167 -17.99 -4.18 -7.11
N TYR A 168 -18.69 -4.29 -5.98
CA TYR A 168 -19.39 -3.17 -5.34
C TYR A 168 -18.84 -2.77 -3.98
N GLY A 169 -17.89 -3.52 -3.44
CA GLY A 169 -17.39 -3.34 -2.07
C GLY A 169 -18.41 -3.66 -0.98
N ALA A 170 -19.61 -4.11 -1.35
CA ALA A 170 -20.75 -4.39 -0.48
C ALA A 170 -21.58 -5.57 -1.01
N THR A 171 -22.48 -6.09 -0.18
CA THR A 171 -23.46 -7.08 -0.57
C THR A 171 -24.51 -6.44 -1.47
N ASN A 172 -24.57 -6.86 -2.72
CA ASN A 172 -25.57 -6.42 -3.68
C ASN A 172 -26.42 -7.64 -4.12
N LEU A 173 -27.58 -7.80 -3.48
CA LEU A 173 -28.44 -8.95 -3.73
C LEU A 173 -28.98 -9.00 -5.16
N ASP A 174 -29.21 -7.84 -5.81
CA ASP A 174 -29.64 -7.81 -7.22
C ASP A 174 -28.57 -8.42 -8.13
N TYR A 175 -27.32 -8.06 -7.90
CA TYR A 175 -26.22 -8.63 -8.68
C TYR A 175 -26.00 -10.12 -8.38
N MET A 176 -26.09 -10.51 -7.11
CA MET A 176 -25.92 -11.91 -6.70
C MET A 176 -27.00 -12.80 -7.32
N GLU A 177 -28.24 -12.33 -7.39
CA GLU A 177 -29.35 -13.03 -8.06
C GLU A 177 -29.08 -13.24 -9.56
N THR A 178 -28.33 -12.34 -10.21
CA THR A 178 -27.93 -12.54 -11.62
C THR A 178 -26.82 -13.55 -11.82
N LEU A 179 -26.07 -13.88 -10.77
CA LEU A 179 -24.92 -14.78 -10.84
C LEU A 179 -25.25 -16.24 -10.52
N CYS A 180 -26.31 -16.50 -9.77
CA CYS A 180 -26.74 -17.83 -9.38
C CYS A 180 -28.25 -17.97 -9.55
N ASP A 181 -28.76 -19.21 -9.52
CA ASP A 181 -30.18 -19.50 -9.76
C ASP A 181 -31.08 -19.25 -8.53
N ASN A 182 -30.58 -18.61 -7.48
CA ASN A 182 -31.27 -18.33 -6.23
C ASN A 182 -31.95 -16.95 -6.26
N SER A 183 -33.17 -16.87 -5.75
CA SER A 183 -33.83 -15.59 -5.48
C SER A 183 -33.18 -14.84 -4.30
N LYS A 184 -33.47 -13.55 -4.16
CA LYS A 184 -32.92 -12.74 -3.04
C LYS A 184 -33.30 -13.32 -1.68
N GLU A 185 -34.52 -13.80 -1.52
CA GLU A 185 -35.03 -14.41 -0.29
C GLU A 185 -34.28 -15.72 0.02
N GLU A 186 -34.01 -16.53 -0.99
CA GLU A 186 -33.21 -17.75 -0.85
C GLU A 186 -31.77 -17.41 -0.50
N LEU A 187 -31.16 -16.42 -1.15
CA LEU A 187 -29.81 -15.95 -0.84
C LEU A 187 -29.68 -15.49 0.62
N ILE A 188 -30.64 -14.69 1.11
CA ILE A 188 -30.66 -14.25 2.50
C ILE A 188 -30.80 -15.44 3.45
N SER A 189 -31.66 -16.40 3.11
CA SER A 189 -31.87 -17.61 3.91
C SER A 189 -30.65 -18.52 3.96
N GLU A 190 -30.01 -18.78 2.81
CA GLU A 190 -28.83 -19.65 2.72
C GLU A 190 -27.58 -19.02 3.32
N LEU A 191 -27.46 -17.67 3.24
CA LEU A 191 -26.38 -16.92 3.85
C LEU A 191 -26.65 -16.50 5.29
N LYS A 192 -27.69 -17.05 5.92
CA LYS A 192 -28.02 -16.78 7.33
C LYS A 192 -26.83 -17.06 8.23
N GLY A 193 -26.52 -16.09 9.11
CA GLY A 193 -25.33 -16.12 9.97
C GLY A 193 -24.01 -15.75 9.27
N ARG A 194 -24.01 -15.53 7.94
CA ARG A 194 -22.88 -15.00 7.16
C ARG A 194 -23.08 -13.54 6.77
N ILE A 195 -24.32 -13.11 6.59
CA ILE A 195 -24.69 -11.71 6.35
C ILE A 195 -25.72 -11.28 7.39
N PHE A 196 -25.68 -10.00 7.76
CA PHE A 196 -26.62 -9.38 8.70
C PHE A 196 -27.15 -8.10 8.10
N PHE A 197 -28.44 -7.81 8.31
CA PHE A 197 -28.99 -6.54 7.89
C PHE A 197 -28.45 -5.42 8.81
N ASN A 198 -27.70 -4.50 8.21
CA ASN A 198 -27.17 -3.32 8.89
C ASN A 198 -28.06 -2.10 8.57
N PRO A 199 -28.91 -1.67 9.50
CA PRO A 199 -29.83 -0.56 9.27
C PRO A 199 -29.11 0.79 9.10
N LEU A 200 -27.85 0.91 9.58
CA LEU A 200 -27.06 2.12 9.44
C LEU A 200 -26.58 2.35 8.00
N MET A 201 -26.57 1.29 7.19
CA MET A 201 -26.21 1.30 5.78
C MET A 201 -27.38 0.96 4.86
N ASP A 202 -28.53 0.63 5.44
CA ASP A 202 -29.73 0.11 4.74
C ASP A 202 -29.39 -1.04 3.77
N ASN A 203 -28.51 -1.94 4.20
CA ASN A 203 -28.05 -3.06 3.40
C ASN A 203 -27.59 -4.23 4.27
N TYR A 204 -27.48 -5.42 3.64
CA TYR A 204 -26.82 -6.56 4.27
C TYR A 204 -25.31 -6.40 4.24
N GLU A 205 -24.69 -6.68 5.38
CA GLU A 205 -23.24 -6.64 5.56
C GLU A 205 -22.73 -8.02 5.97
N ILE A 206 -21.56 -8.41 5.48
CA ILE A 206 -20.96 -9.69 5.86
C ILE A 206 -20.63 -9.71 7.35
N LYS A 207 -20.77 -10.89 7.97
CA LYS A 207 -20.49 -11.12 9.40
C LYS A 207 -19.16 -10.54 9.82
N ASP A 208 -18.12 -10.81 9.07
CA ASP A 208 -16.74 -10.45 9.41
C ASP A 208 -16.50 -8.93 9.46
N ARG A 209 -17.30 -8.16 8.73
CA ARG A 209 -17.33 -6.69 8.82
C ARG A 209 -18.36 -6.18 9.82
N PHE A 210 -19.53 -6.82 9.86
CA PHE A 210 -20.62 -6.39 10.73
C PHE A 210 -20.27 -6.61 12.21
N ILE A 211 -19.78 -7.81 12.55
CA ILE A 211 -19.36 -8.20 13.92
C ILE A 211 -17.85 -7.97 14.08
N ALA A 212 -17.37 -6.81 13.67
CA ALA A 212 -15.98 -6.41 13.80
C ALA A 212 -15.87 -4.90 14.02
N GLY A 213 -14.69 -4.47 14.46
CA GLY A 213 -14.47 -3.08 14.81
C GLY A 213 -15.16 -2.73 16.13
N ASN A 214 -15.62 -1.50 16.28
CA ASN A 214 -16.30 -1.03 17.49
C ASN A 214 -17.74 -1.54 17.53
N VAL A 215 -17.91 -2.77 18.02
CA VAL A 215 -19.23 -3.43 18.11
C VAL A 215 -20.13 -2.80 19.16
N VAL A 216 -19.56 -2.20 20.21
CA VAL A 216 -20.32 -1.55 21.28
C VAL A 216 -21.02 -0.29 20.75
N GLU A 217 -20.28 0.59 20.08
CA GLU A 217 -20.86 1.79 19.47
C GLU A 217 -21.86 1.44 18.36
N LYS A 218 -21.54 0.44 17.55
CA LYS A 218 -22.44 -0.06 16.49
C LYS A 218 -23.75 -0.56 17.09
N ALA A 219 -23.69 -1.35 18.18
CA ALA A 219 -24.88 -1.83 18.88
C ALA A 219 -25.72 -0.69 19.48
N GLU A 220 -25.11 0.30 20.12
CA GLU A 220 -25.79 1.49 20.67
C GLU A 220 -26.53 2.26 19.55
N ARG A 221 -25.91 2.46 18.40
CA ARG A 221 -26.52 3.13 17.25
C ARG A 221 -27.68 2.34 16.64
N ILE A 222 -27.56 1.02 16.56
CA ILE A 222 -28.62 0.14 16.08
C ILE A 222 -29.76 0.08 17.08
N GLU A 223 -29.49 0.05 18.40
CA GLU A 223 -30.53 0.13 19.44
C GLU A 223 -31.33 1.43 19.35
N ALA A 224 -30.68 2.56 19.08
CA ALA A 224 -31.37 3.82 18.85
C ALA A 224 -32.25 3.75 17.58
N TRP A 225 -31.74 3.14 16.50
CA TRP A 225 -32.51 2.96 15.27
C TRP A 225 -33.73 2.07 15.45
N ILE A 226 -33.64 0.97 16.23
CA ILE A 226 -34.77 0.06 16.55
C ILE A 226 -35.89 0.80 17.26
N LYS A 227 -35.57 1.75 18.15
CA LYS A 227 -36.58 2.56 18.86
C LYS A 227 -37.43 3.37 17.90
N ASP A 228 -36.86 3.82 16.79
CA ASP A 228 -37.56 4.58 15.76
C ASP A 228 -38.26 3.67 14.72
N HIS A 229 -37.86 2.40 14.64
CA HIS A 229 -38.35 1.42 13.64
C HIS A 229 -38.75 0.07 14.31
N PRO A 230 -39.68 0.04 15.24
CA PRO A 230 -39.94 -1.15 16.05
C PRO A 230 -40.58 -2.33 15.31
N GLN A 231 -40.90 -2.18 14.02
CA GLN A 231 -41.56 -3.21 13.20
C GLN A 231 -40.60 -3.92 12.21
N ASP A 232 -39.33 -3.58 12.19
CA ASP A 232 -38.37 -4.18 11.26
C ASP A 232 -37.63 -5.35 11.92
N GLU A 233 -38.17 -6.57 11.75
CA GLU A 233 -37.64 -7.80 12.34
C GLU A 233 -36.25 -8.21 11.75
N ARG A 234 -35.84 -7.64 10.60
CA ARG A 234 -34.55 -7.96 9.98
C ARG A 234 -33.36 -7.59 10.87
N VAL A 235 -33.54 -6.63 11.78
CA VAL A 235 -32.49 -6.09 12.64
C VAL A 235 -32.29 -6.90 13.90
N ASP A 236 -33.28 -7.69 14.32
CA ASP A 236 -33.27 -8.36 15.65
C ASP A 236 -32.10 -9.35 15.74
N GLU A 237 -31.92 -10.20 14.73
CA GLU A 237 -30.80 -11.14 14.68
C GLU A 237 -29.44 -10.42 14.66
N ALA A 238 -29.34 -9.36 13.89
CA ALA A 238 -28.14 -8.54 13.77
C ALA A 238 -27.76 -7.87 15.11
N PHE A 239 -28.74 -7.32 15.79
CA PHE A 239 -28.53 -6.67 17.09
C PHE A 239 -28.12 -7.66 18.19
N LEU A 240 -28.75 -8.83 18.23
CA LEU A 240 -28.38 -9.90 19.16
C LEU A 240 -26.94 -10.37 18.91
N ALA A 241 -26.58 -10.59 17.63
CA ALA A 241 -25.22 -11.01 17.27
C ALA A 241 -24.15 -9.98 17.69
N LEU A 242 -24.42 -8.67 17.59
CA LEU A 242 -23.50 -7.63 18.05
C LEU A 242 -23.37 -7.63 19.58
N ARG A 243 -24.48 -7.77 20.29
CA ARG A 243 -24.47 -7.82 21.76
C ARG A 243 -23.70 -9.04 22.28
N ASP A 244 -23.93 -10.20 21.69
CA ASP A 244 -23.26 -11.44 22.08
C ASP A 244 -21.75 -11.39 21.79
N ALA A 245 -21.35 -10.65 20.74
CA ALA A 245 -19.96 -10.46 20.39
C ALA A 245 -19.23 -9.39 21.21
N ALA A 246 -19.98 -8.51 21.91
CA ALA A 246 -19.39 -7.43 22.68
C ALA A 246 -18.49 -7.96 23.81
N PRO A 247 -17.26 -7.45 23.95
CA PRO A 247 -16.36 -7.85 25.03
C PRO A 247 -16.98 -7.54 26.40
N ARG A 248 -16.72 -8.41 27.38
CA ARG A 248 -17.09 -8.14 28.78
C ARG A 248 -16.41 -6.85 29.24
N PRO A 249 -17.13 -5.91 29.87
CA PRO A 249 -16.53 -4.73 30.44
C PRO A 249 -15.45 -5.09 31.48
N ILE A 250 -14.30 -4.45 31.34
CA ILE A 250 -13.20 -4.56 32.32
C ILE A 250 -13.47 -3.59 33.45
N THR A 251 -13.37 -4.07 34.70
CA THR A 251 -13.58 -3.24 35.89
C THR A 251 -12.31 -2.43 36.23
N PHE A 252 -12.46 -1.39 37.06
CA PHE A 252 -11.34 -0.56 37.48
C PHE A 252 -10.21 -1.39 38.15
N ASP A 253 -10.56 -2.36 38.99
CA ASP A 253 -9.58 -3.21 39.68
C ASP A 253 -8.81 -4.19 38.78
N GLU A 254 -9.31 -4.40 37.57
CA GLU A 254 -8.65 -5.25 36.57
C GLU A 254 -7.73 -4.44 35.64
N LEU A 255 -7.66 -3.12 35.77
CA LEU A 255 -6.89 -2.22 34.93
C LEU A 255 -5.62 -1.75 35.62
N ASP A 256 -4.52 -1.74 34.85
CA ASP A 256 -3.28 -1.08 35.23
C ASP A 256 -3.22 0.32 34.61
N PHE A 257 -2.96 1.31 35.43
CA PHE A 257 -2.88 2.70 35.02
C PHE A 257 -1.44 3.20 35.15
N ASN A 258 -0.87 3.68 34.06
CA ASN A 258 0.45 4.29 34.06
C ASN A 258 0.35 5.79 33.89
N PHE A 259 1.11 6.53 34.68
CA PHE A 259 1.19 7.98 34.57
C PHE A 259 1.78 8.38 33.21
N GLY A 260 1.10 9.27 32.49
CA GLY A 260 1.51 9.74 31.15
C GLY A 260 0.93 8.94 29.98
N GLU A 261 -0.01 8.02 30.22
CA GLU A 261 -0.75 7.38 29.12
C GLU A 261 -1.64 8.39 28.39
N ARG A 262 -1.54 8.43 27.03
CA ARG A 262 -2.21 9.46 26.21
C ARG A 262 -3.73 9.37 26.21
N TRP A 263 -4.29 8.21 26.54
CA TRP A 263 -5.73 8.01 26.57
C TRP A 263 -6.41 8.60 27.81
N ILE A 264 -5.65 8.78 28.90
CA ILE A 264 -6.16 9.37 30.14
C ILE A 264 -6.24 10.88 29.95
N PRO A 265 -7.40 11.51 30.20
CA PRO A 265 -7.57 12.95 30.07
C PRO A 265 -6.57 13.74 30.94
N THR A 266 -5.95 14.75 30.36
CA THR A 266 -4.94 15.59 31.07
C THR A 266 -5.48 16.27 32.31
N GLY A 267 -6.80 16.49 32.40
CA GLY A 267 -7.46 16.99 33.60
C GLY A 267 -7.28 16.08 34.81
N ILE A 268 -7.18 14.76 34.61
CA ILE A 268 -6.92 13.79 35.69
C ILE A 268 -5.48 13.95 36.19
N TYR A 269 -4.51 14.07 35.27
CA TYR A 269 -3.13 14.35 35.62
C TYR A 269 -2.99 15.69 36.36
N THR A 270 -3.67 16.72 35.88
CA THR A 270 -3.71 18.03 36.52
C THR A 270 -4.26 17.93 37.96
N ALA A 271 -5.33 17.20 38.17
CA ALA A 271 -5.90 17.00 39.50
C ALA A 271 -4.96 16.24 40.46
N TYR A 272 -4.32 15.19 39.95
CA TYR A 272 -3.31 14.43 40.71
C TYR A 272 -2.11 15.30 41.11
N ILE A 273 -1.52 16.03 40.14
CA ILE A 273 -0.32 16.85 40.37
C ILE A 273 -0.65 18.05 41.29
N LYS A 274 -1.85 18.61 41.17
CA LYS A 274 -2.33 19.62 42.11
C LYS A 274 -2.41 19.10 43.54
N HIS A 275 -2.86 17.86 43.70
CA HIS A 275 -2.85 17.17 45.00
C HIS A 275 -1.41 16.92 45.49
N LEU A 276 -0.56 16.34 44.64
CA LEU A 276 0.82 15.99 44.97
C LEU A 276 1.66 17.20 45.38
N PHE A 277 1.68 18.24 44.54
CA PHE A 277 2.48 19.44 44.74
C PHE A 277 1.81 20.50 45.61
N ASN A 278 0.52 20.37 45.89
CA ASN A 278 -0.28 21.35 46.66
C ASN A 278 -0.15 22.78 46.09
N THR A 279 -0.20 22.89 44.75
CA THR A 279 -0.18 24.17 44.01
C THR A 279 -0.85 24.00 42.65
N ASP A 280 -1.24 25.11 42.04
CA ASP A 280 -1.86 25.07 40.70
C ASP A 280 -0.81 24.75 39.61
N VAL A 281 -0.99 23.60 39.00
CA VAL A 281 -0.24 23.14 37.85
C VAL A 281 -1.25 22.81 36.76
N SER A 282 -1.01 23.20 35.54
CA SER A 282 -1.81 22.81 34.40
C SER A 282 -1.00 21.93 33.44
N ILE A 283 -1.63 20.86 33.00
CA ILE A 283 -1.03 19.90 32.04
C ILE A 283 -1.95 19.85 30.82
N ALA A 284 -1.38 20.05 29.65
CA ALA A 284 -2.03 19.88 28.37
C ALA A 284 -1.22 18.92 27.49
N TYR A 285 -1.89 18.24 26.58
CA TYR A 285 -1.28 17.32 25.63
C TYR A 285 -1.65 17.73 24.22
N SER A 286 -0.66 17.75 23.33
CA SER A 286 -0.85 18.01 21.91
C SER A 286 -0.64 16.73 21.11
N GLU A 287 -1.71 16.21 20.50
CA GLU A 287 -1.64 15.02 19.65
C GLU A 287 -0.75 15.23 18.42
N THR A 288 -0.76 16.42 17.84
CA THR A 288 -0.01 16.75 16.62
C THR A 288 1.50 16.59 16.78
N ILE A 289 2.01 16.90 17.98
CA ILE A 289 3.46 16.85 18.28
C ILE A 289 3.82 15.76 19.29
N ASP A 290 2.81 15.02 19.80
CA ASP A 290 2.96 14.01 20.86
C ASP A 290 3.75 14.53 22.08
N GLU A 291 3.42 15.75 22.55
CA GLU A 291 4.09 16.37 23.69
C GLU A 291 3.14 16.86 24.75
N TYR A 292 3.59 16.74 26.01
CA TYR A 292 2.93 17.35 27.16
C TYR A 292 3.52 18.72 27.42
N SER A 293 2.66 19.71 27.61
CA SER A 293 3.03 21.02 28.17
C SER A 293 2.63 21.10 29.64
N VAL A 294 3.54 21.60 30.46
CA VAL A 294 3.32 21.75 31.90
C VAL A 294 3.57 23.20 32.28
N ASN A 295 2.58 23.86 32.85
CA ASN A 295 2.66 25.25 33.31
C ASN A 295 2.39 25.33 34.82
N CYS A 296 3.24 26.03 35.52
CA CYS A 296 3.09 26.32 36.95
C CYS A 296 3.43 27.79 37.23
N ASN A 297 2.44 28.53 37.68
CA ASN A 297 2.61 29.96 37.93
C ASN A 297 3.30 30.25 39.28
N SER A 298 3.18 29.36 40.24
CA SER A 298 3.73 29.53 41.58
C SER A 298 4.36 28.25 42.09
N LYS A 299 5.68 28.22 42.17
CA LYS A 299 6.47 27.08 42.67
C LYS A 299 6.64 27.18 44.18
N ASN A 300 6.25 26.14 44.89
CA ASN A 300 6.42 26.01 46.34
C ASN A 300 7.64 25.14 46.71
N ALA A 301 7.89 24.93 47.99
CA ALA A 301 8.99 24.14 48.51
C ALA A 301 8.91 22.63 48.06
N LYS A 302 7.72 22.09 47.84
CA LYS A 302 7.57 20.73 47.29
C LYS A 302 8.23 20.63 45.90
N ILE A 303 7.98 21.60 45.04
CA ILE A 303 8.54 21.66 43.68
C ILE A 303 10.03 22.01 43.69
N THR A 304 10.42 23.02 44.51
CA THR A 304 11.79 23.52 44.46
C THR A 304 12.80 22.69 45.26
N ASP A 305 12.36 21.92 46.27
CA ASP A 305 13.24 21.21 47.17
C ASP A 305 12.91 19.70 47.30
N GLN A 306 11.67 19.35 47.64
CA GLN A 306 11.30 17.96 47.89
C GLN A 306 11.36 17.10 46.61
N TYR A 307 10.82 17.58 45.50
CA TYR A 307 10.84 16.93 44.19
C TYR A 307 11.91 17.53 43.25
N ALA A 308 12.99 18.04 43.80
CA ALA A 308 14.09 18.62 43.03
C ALA A 308 15.38 17.82 43.21
N VAL A 309 16.25 17.88 42.19
CA VAL A 309 17.57 17.28 42.19
C VAL A 309 18.61 18.35 41.82
N GLN A 310 19.62 18.49 42.65
CA GLN A 310 20.72 19.39 42.37
C GLN A 310 21.72 18.70 41.46
N GLY A 311 21.84 19.13 40.21
CA GLY A 311 22.92 18.76 39.33
C GLY A 311 24.09 19.73 39.43
N TYR A 312 25.24 19.38 38.85
CA TYR A 312 26.46 20.16 38.86
C TYR A 312 26.26 21.56 38.21
N TYR A 313 25.59 21.60 37.05
CA TYR A 313 25.37 22.82 36.29
C TYR A 313 24.06 23.54 36.61
N ARG A 314 23.03 22.80 36.97
CA ARG A 314 21.69 23.36 37.24
C ARG A 314 20.88 22.50 38.19
N LYS A 315 19.88 23.11 38.79
CA LYS A 315 18.86 22.40 39.59
C LYS A 315 17.72 21.94 38.67
N TYR A 316 17.32 20.71 38.84
CA TYR A 316 16.16 20.13 38.18
C TYR A 316 15.03 20.10 39.20
N ASP A 317 14.05 20.98 39.05
CA ASP A 317 12.92 21.11 39.97
C ASP A 317 11.83 20.09 39.67
N GLY A 318 10.78 20.06 40.50
CA GLY A 318 9.66 19.14 40.38
C GLY A 318 8.92 19.25 39.04
N ILE A 319 8.91 20.42 38.43
CA ILE A 319 8.29 20.59 37.09
C ILE A 319 9.15 19.92 36.00
N ASN A 320 10.48 20.02 36.10
CA ASN A 320 11.35 19.31 35.16
C ASN A 320 11.21 17.79 35.31
N LEU A 321 11.15 17.27 36.56
CA LEU A 321 10.96 15.85 36.81
C LEU A 321 9.56 15.37 36.40
N LEU A 322 8.53 16.20 36.58
CA LEU A 322 7.17 15.91 36.12
C LEU A 322 7.09 15.75 34.59
N LYS A 323 7.76 16.63 33.84
CA LYS A 323 7.85 16.49 32.39
C LYS A 323 8.47 15.16 31.98
N ASN A 324 9.52 14.72 32.67
CA ASN A 324 10.13 13.41 32.45
C ASN A 324 9.21 12.25 32.88
N ALA A 325 8.47 12.41 33.99
CA ALA A 325 7.53 11.40 34.46
C ALA A 325 6.40 11.15 33.47
N LEU A 326 5.88 12.20 32.82
CA LEU A 326 4.81 12.10 31.81
C LEU A 326 5.22 11.31 30.56
N VAL A 327 6.48 11.36 30.19
CA VAL A 327 7.01 10.65 29.02
C VAL A 327 7.88 9.45 29.37
N ASN A 328 7.94 9.10 30.66
CA ASN A 328 8.75 7.98 31.17
C ASN A 328 10.23 8.04 30.78
N THR A 329 10.85 9.21 30.94
CA THR A 329 12.26 9.45 30.68
C THR A 329 12.97 9.95 31.92
N VAL A 330 14.30 9.93 31.91
CA VAL A 330 15.14 10.46 32.98
C VAL A 330 15.99 11.60 32.41
N PRO A 331 16.16 12.72 33.11
CA PRO A 331 16.98 13.82 32.62
C PRO A 331 18.44 13.37 32.49
N ASP A 332 19.13 13.82 31.44
CA ASP A 332 20.56 13.61 31.25
C ASP A 332 21.33 14.65 32.08
N ILE A 333 21.77 14.22 33.26
CA ILE A 333 22.49 15.07 34.20
C ILE A 333 23.99 14.79 34.08
N THR A 334 24.77 15.84 33.85
CA THR A 334 26.22 15.75 33.68
C THR A 334 26.96 16.56 34.74
N LYS A 335 28.18 16.10 35.08
CA LYS A 335 29.13 16.81 35.94
C LYS A 335 30.47 17.01 35.25
N SER A 336 31.22 18.04 35.62
CA SER A 336 32.60 18.21 35.16
C SER A 336 33.57 17.40 36.02
N ILE A 337 34.49 16.70 35.34
CA ILE A 337 35.61 16.00 36.02
C ILE A 337 36.96 16.69 35.79
N GLY A 338 36.99 17.85 35.15
CA GLY A 338 38.18 18.59 34.82
C GLY A 338 37.97 19.44 33.56
N LYS A 339 39.06 20.04 33.08
CA LYS A 339 39.06 20.80 31.83
C LYS A 339 39.98 20.15 30.82
N ASP A 340 39.60 20.24 29.53
CA ASP A 340 40.44 19.83 28.42
C ASP A 340 41.57 20.82 28.13
N GLU A 341 42.45 20.51 27.17
CA GLU A 341 43.56 21.38 26.75
C GLU A 341 43.09 22.72 26.20
N ASN A 342 41.83 22.87 25.83
CA ASN A 342 41.21 24.07 25.31
C ASN A 342 40.45 24.87 26.40
N GLY A 343 40.46 24.40 27.64
CA GLY A 343 39.79 25.02 28.78
C GLY A 343 38.29 24.71 28.89
N ASN A 344 37.74 23.77 28.09
CA ASN A 344 36.34 23.34 28.17
C ASN A 344 36.17 22.25 29.23
N ASP A 345 35.02 22.22 29.89
CA ASP A 345 34.70 21.17 30.87
C ASP A 345 34.60 19.78 30.22
N ILE A 346 35.31 18.81 30.78
CA ILE A 346 35.15 17.39 30.44
C ILE A 346 33.90 16.89 31.16
N LYS A 347 32.80 16.72 30.41
CA LYS A 347 31.51 16.33 30.94
C LYS A 347 31.37 14.82 30.97
N VAL A 348 31.00 14.29 32.13
CA VAL A 348 30.59 12.87 32.31
C VAL A 348 29.19 12.81 32.90
N ARG A 349 28.51 11.68 32.73
CA ARG A 349 27.20 11.46 33.34
C ARG A 349 27.32 11.45 34.87
N ASP A 350 26.44 12.17 35.54
CA ASP A 350 26.31 12.15 36.99
C ASP A 350 25.33 11.05 37.44
N SER A 351 25.86 9.86 37.62
CA SER A 351 25.06 8.65 37.94
C SER A 351 24.26 8.82 39.24
N GLU A 352 24.80 9.50 40.25
CA GLU A 352 24.14 9.70 41.54
C GLU A 352 22.93 10.65 41.38
N ALA A 353 23.13 11.79 40.70
CA ALA A 353 22.06 12.73 40.45
C ALA A 353 20.97 12.12 39.54
N ILE A 354 21.35 11.34 38.51
CA ILE A 354 20.43 10.61 37.64
C ILE A 354 19.61 9.59 38.42
N GLN A 355 20.25 8.80 39.29
CA GLN A 355 19.56 7.80 40.12
C GLN A 355 18.57 8.47 41.09
N LEU A 356 18.95 9.58 41.72
CA LEU A 356 18.05 10.35 42.58
C LEU A 356 16.87 10.93 41.80
N ALA A 357 17.12 11.47 40.57
CA ALA A 357 16.07 11.95 39.70
C ALA A 357 15.09 10.83 39.31
N ASN A 358 15.63 9.64 38.94
CA ASN A 358 14.81 8.49 38.62
C ASN A 358 13.92 8.07 39.80
N SER A 359 14.49 7.98 41.02
CA SER A 359 13.71 7.66 42.23
C SER A 359 12.53 8.62 42.46
N LYS A 360 12.74 9.91 42.24
CA LYS A 360 11.67 10.92 42.40
C LYS A 360 10.66 10.88 41.24
N ILE A 361 11.10 10.55 40.03
CA ILE A 361 10.22 10.33 38.88
C ILE A 361 9.32 9.12 39.15
N ASP A 362 9.90 8.02 39.65
CA ASP A 362 9.16 6.82 40.02
C ASP A 362 8.16 7.10 41.15
N GLU A 363 8.52 7.92 42.14
CA GLU A 363 7.59 8.36 43.20
C GLU A 363 6.39 9.12 42.61
N ILE A 364 6.61 10.03 41.66
CA ILE A 364 5.51 10.73 40.97
C ILE A 364 4.64 9.75 40.19
N ARG A 365 5.23 8.79 39.49
CA ARG A 365 4.50 7.83 38.65
C ARG A 365 3.70 6.84 39.48
N ASN A 366 4.30 6.26 40.51
CA ASN A 366 3.67 5.27 41.39
C ASN A 366 2.59 5.93 42.25
N GLY A 367 2.82 7.12 42.76
CA GLY A 367 1.85 7.90 43.52
C GLY A 367 0.54 8.19 42.76
N PHE A 368 0.59 8.20 41.42
CA PHE A 368 -0.61 8.35 40.60
C PHE A 368 -1.56 7.14 40.76
N THR A 369 -1.00 5.93 40.74
CA THR A 369 -1.81 4.72 40.91
C THR A 369 -2.44 4.68 42.30
N ASP A 370 -1.67 5.01 43.34
CA ASP A 370 -2.17 5.07 44.71
C ASP A 370 -3.30 6.12 44.86
N TRP A 371 -3.08 7.30 44.27
CA TRP A 371 -4.09 8.37 44.28
C TRP A 371 -5.37 7.97 43.54
N LEU A 372 -5.30 7.22 42.43
CA LEU A 372 -6.46 6.70 41.72
C LEU A 372 -7.29 5.73 42.58
N GLN A 373 -6.62 4.88 43.37
CA GLN A 373 -7.29 3.95 44.29
C GLN A 373 -8.06 4.64 45.41
N GLU A 374 -7.65 5.86 45.81
CA GLU A 374 -8.30 6.66 46.81
C GLU A 374 -9.52 7.44 46.28
N GLN A 375 -9.75 7.45 44.95
CA GLN A 375 -10.86 8.18 44.36
C GLN A 375 -12.21 7.48 44.57
N SER A 376 -13.30 8.24 44.42
CA SER A 376 -14.66 7.71 44.60
C SER A 376 -14.96 6.59 43.57
N PRO A 377 -15.84 5.62 43.94
CA PRO A 377 -16.27 4.56 43.01
C PRO A 377 -16.84 5.10 41.69
N GLU A 378 -17.52 6.26 41.74
CA GLU A 378 -18.04 6.91 40.54
C GLU A 378 -16.91 7.40 39.60
N PHE A 379 -15.85 7.97 40.16
CA PHE A 379 -14.69 8.42 39.42
C PHE A 379 -13.98 7.22 38.78
N GLN A 380 -13.73 6.18 39.56
CA GLN A 380 -13.12 4.93 39.13
C GLN A 380 -13.93 4.26 37.99
N GLY A 381 -15.27 4.22 38.17
CA GLY A 381 -16.18 3.69 37.16
C GLY A 381 -16.18 4.50 35.86
N ARG A 382 -16.10 5.83 35.93
CA ARG A 382 -16.00 6.68 34.74
C ARG A 382 -14.66 6.45 33.99
N LEU A 383 -13.57 6.27 34.71
CA LEU A 383 -12.27 6.00 34.11
C LEU A 383 -12.24 4.61 33.45
N ALA A 384 -12.77 3.58 34.12
CA ALA A 384 -12.93 2.25 33.55
C ALA A 384 -13.83 2.25 32.29
N ASN A 385 -14.96 2.98 32.32
CA ASN A 385 -15.81 3.13 31.15
C ASN A 385 -15.12 3.83 29.99
N LEU A 386 -14.28 4.83 30.24
CA LEU A 386 -13.49 5.49 29.23
C LEU A 386 -12.50 4.51 28.57
N TYR A 387 -11.84 3.67 29.36
CA TYR A 387 -10.98 2.61 28.86
C TYR A 387 -11.75 1.61 28.00
N ASN A 388 -12.87 1.08 28.51
CA ASN A 388 -13.68 0.12 27.78
C ASN A 388 -14.18 0.68 26.45
N ARG A 389 -14.63 1.93 26.41
CA ARG A 389 -15.07 2.60 25.16
C ARG A 389 -13.95 2.82 24.16
N LYS A 390 -12.72 2.96 24.62
CA LYS A 390 -11.57 3.23 23.74
C LYS A 390 -10.85 1.96 23.30
N PHE A 391 -10.73 0.96 24.16
CA PHE A 391 -9.87 -0.21 23.93
C PHE A 391 -10.59 -1.55 24.00
N ASN A 392 -11.65 -1.67 24.81
CA ASN A 392 -12.36 -2.93 25.04
C ASN A 392 -13.72 -2.94 24.34
N CYS A 393 -13.85 -2.28 23.21
CA CYS A 393 -15.07 -2.20 22.42
C CYS A 393 -14.89 -2.80 21.01
N PHE A 394 -13.68 -3.26 20.70
CA PHE A 394 -13.33 -3.78 19.40
C PHE A 394 -13.29 -5.30 19.39
N VAL A 395 -13.91 -5.87 18.36
CA VAL A 395 -13.85 -7.31 18.06
C VAL A 395 -13.07 -7.52 16.79
N ARG A 396 -12.15 -8.50 16.82
CA ARG A 396 -11.44 -8.93 15.63
C ARG A 396 -12.36 -9.80 14.76
N PRO A 397 -12.33 -9.66 13.44
CA PRO A 397 -13.09 -10.53 12.55
C PRO A 397 -12.59 -11.98 12.65
N THR A 398 -13.52 -12.92 12.52
CA THR A 398 -13.23 -14.35 12.41
C THR A 398 -13.77 -14.85 11.10
N TYR A 399 -12.93 -15.59 10.36
CA TYR A 399 -13.29 -16.06 9.02
C TYR A 399 -13.56 -17.57 9.04
N ASP A 400 -14.64 -18.01 8.36
CA ASP A 400 -14.98 -19.42 8.17
C ASP A 400 -15.01 -19.74 6.67
N GLY A 401 -13.94 -20.35 6.20
CA GLY A 401 -13.78 -20.78 4.81
C GLY A 401 -14.20 -22.22 4.54
N SER A 402 -14.87 -22.90 5.48
CA SER A 402 -15.24 -24.33 5.38
C SER A 402 -16.09 -24.67 4.16
N HIS A 403 -16.93 -23.74 3.71
CA HIS A 403 -17.81 -23.89 2.55
C HIS A 403 -17.09 -23.92 1.21
N GLN A 404 -15.80 -23.48 1.16
CA GLN A 404 -15.09 -23.36 -0.11
C GLN A 404 -14.73 -24.74 -0.68
N SER A 405 -15.07 -24.92 -1.94
CA SER A 405 -14.43 -25.86 -2.86
C SER A 405 -13.48 -25.07 -3.76
N PHE A 406 -12.39 -25.67 -4.19
CA PHE A 406 -11.42 -25.03 -5.08
C PHE A 406 -11.45 -25.71 -6.45
N PRO A 407 -12.31 -25.26 -7.38
CA PRO A 407 -12.44 -25.86 -8.70
C PRO A 407 -11.10 -25.89 -9.44
N GLY A 408 -10.77 -27.04 -10.02
CA GLY A 408 -9.52 -27.22 -10.76
C GLY A 408 -8.29 -27.56 -9.90
N LEU A 409 -8.41 -27.57 -8.57
CA LEU A 409 -7.30 -27.97 -7.68
C LEU A 409 -7.03 -29.48 -7.81
N ASP A 410 -5.80 -29.83 -8.18
CA ASP A 410 -5.35 -31.22 -8.31
C ASP A 410 -4.76 -31.76 -7.00
N LEU A 411 -5.63 -32.21 -6.09
CA LEU A 411 -5.22 -32.80 -4.83
C LEU A 411 -4.40 -34.09 -5.00
N LYS A 412 -4.64 -34.87 -6.10
CA LYS A 412 -3.87 -36.09 -6.35
C LYS A 412 -2.41 -35.78 -6.69
N ALA A 413 -2.18 -34.75 -7.51
CA ALA A 413 -0.84 -34.31 -7.82
C ALA A 413 -0.13 -33.73 -6.58
N LEU A 414 -0.85 -32.97 -5.75
CA LEU A 414 -0.34 -32.42 -4.49
C LEU A 414 -0.01 -33.52 -3.46
N GLU A 415 -0.86 -34.55 -3.35
CA GLU A 415 -0.58 -35.72 -2.49
C GLU A 415 0.67 -36.47 -2.95
N LYS A 416 0.77 -36.77 -4.24
CA LYS A 416 1.92 -37.48 -4.82
C LYS A 416 3.24 -36.75 -4.62
N LYS A 417 3.24 -35.41 -4.76
CA LYS A 417 4.49 -34.61 -4.74
C LYS A 417 4.85 -34.06 -3.37
N TYR A 418 3.86 -33.59 -2.63
CA TYR A 418 4.05 -32.88 -1.35
C TYR A 418 3.37 -33.58 -0.17
N ASN A 419 2.76 -34.74 -0.37
CA ASN A 419 1.96 -35.45 0.64
C ASN A 419 0.79 -34.62 1.22
N ILE A 420 0.23 -33.72 0.41
CA ILE A 420 -0.91 -32.88 0.79
C ILE A 420 -2.19 -33.58 0.34
N LYS A 421 -2.95 -34.12 1.28
CA LYS A 421 -4.18 -34.88 1.02
C LYS A 421 -5.43 -34.01 0.97
N GLU A 422 -5.42 -32.90 1.68
CA GLU A 422 -6.53 -31.97 1.80
C GLU A 422 -6.03 -30.54 2.06
N VAL A 423 -6.89 -29.57 1.79
CA VAL A 423 -6.67 -28.18 2.20
C VAL A 423 -7.17 -28.04 3.64
N TYR A 424 -6.30 -27.66 4.56
CA TYR A 424 -6.65 -27.51 5.98
C TYR A 424 -7.61 -26.37 6.22
N GLN A 425 -8.42 -26.46 7.29
CA GLN A 425 -9.39 -25.43 7.64
C GLN A 425 -8.74 -24.03 7.75
N SER A 426 -7.60 -23.91 8.42
CA SER A 426 -6.88 -22.64 8.55
C SER A 426 -6.43 -22.04 7.22
N GLN A 427 -6.13 -22.90 6.23
CA GLN A 427 -5.81 -22.46 4.87
C GLN A 427 -7.06 -21.95 4.14
N LYS A 428 -8.18 -22.66 4.29
CA LYS A 428 -9.47 -22.23 3.75
C LYS A 428 -9.92 -20.90 4.33
N ASP A 429 -9.79 -20.73 5.65
CA ASP A 429 -10.15 -19.49 6.34
C ASP A 429 -9.29 -18.31 5.86
N CYS A 430 -8.00 -18.53 5.66
CA CYS A 430 -7.10 -17.52 5.11
C CYS A 430 -7.47 -17.13 3.66
N VAL A 431 -7.72 -18.10 2.81
CA VAL A 431 -8.18 -17.83 1.43
C VAL A 431 -9.51 -17.08 1.43
N TRP A 432 -10.44 -17.44 2.31
CA TRP A 432 -11.72 -16.74 2.46
C TRP A 432 -11.52 -15.29 2.91
N MET A 433 -10.69 -15.05 3.91
CA MET A 433 -10.31 -13.71 4.36
C MET A 433 -9.78 -12.85 3.21
N LEU A 434 -8.85 -13.40 2.41
CA LEU A 434 -8.24 -12.68 1.30
C LEU A 434 -9.26 -12.32 0.22
N LYS A 435 -10.17 -13.25 -0.10
CA LYS A 435 -11.25 -13.03 -1.07
C LYS A 435 -12.21 -11.93 -0.63
N GLN A 436 -12.58 -11.92 0.66
CA GLN A 436 -13.53 -10.93 1.19
C GLN A 436 -12.95 -9.54 1.33
N ASN A 437 -11.70 -9.43 1.76
CA ASN A 437 -11.09 -8.14 2.08
C ASN A 437 -10.26 -7.57 0.94
N GLY A 438 -10.07 -8.33 -0.14
CA GLY A 438 -9.13 -7.96 -1.21
C GLY A 438 -7.67 -7.94 -0.77
N GLY A 439 -7.36 -8.49 0.40
CA GLY A 439 -6.01 -8.58 0.95
C GLY A 439 -6.00 -8.88 2.45
N GLY A 440 -4.83 -9.11 3.01
CA GLY A 440 -4.66 -9.39 4.44
C GLY A 440 -3.26 -9.86 4.80
N ILE A 441 -3.02 -10.05 6.09
CA ILE A 441 -1.78 -10.61 6.61
C ILE A 441 -2.06 -12.05 7.05
N CYS A 442 -1.35 -13.01 6.44
CA CYS A 442 -1.39 -14.41 6.80
C CYS A 442 -0.23 -14.71 7.77
N ASP A 443 -0.47 -14.55 9.06
CA ASP A 443 0.51 -14.81 10.14
C ASP A 443 0.46 -16.25 10.60
N HIS A 444 0.58 -17.18 9.65
CA HIS A 444 0.68 -18.60 9.93
C HIS A 444 2.12 -19.01 10.25
N GLU A 445 2.30 -20.00 11.12
CA GLU A 445 3.60 -20.55 11.44
C GLU A 445 4.30 -21.18 10.24
N VAL A 446 5.60 -21.40 10.35
CA VAL A 446 6.38 -22.10 9.34
C VAL A 446 5.88 -23.53 9.16
N GLY A 447 5.77 -23.99 7.92
CA GLY A 447 5.31 -25.34 7.60
C GLY A 447 3.79 -25.51 7.47
N THR A 448 2.99 -24.46 7.66
CA THR A 448 1.52 -24.53 7.53
C THR A 448 1.01 -24.43 6.09
N GLY A 449 1.89 -24.39 5.10
CA GLY A 449 1.55 -24.39 3.68
C GLY A 449 1.15 -23.02 3.13
N LYS A 450 1.77 -21.93 3.58
CA LYS A 450 1.53 -20.58 3.06
C LYS A 450 1.69 -20.47 1.55
N THR A 451 2.63 -21.20 0.95
CA THR A 451 2.81 -21.28 -0.50
C THR A 451 1.58 -21.81 -1.22
N LEU A 452 0.93 -22.82 -0.65
CA LEU A 452 -0.32 -23.36 -1.18
C LEU A 452 -1.47 -22.35 -1.04
N ILE A 453 -1.54 -21.63 0.10
CA ILE A 453 -2.53 -20.55 0.31
C ILE A 453 -2.39 -19.49 -0.79
N MET A 454 -1.19 -19.01 -1.08
CA MET A 454 -0.95 -18.01 -2.13
C MET A 454 -1.37 -18.54 -3.51
N SER A 455 -1.03 -19.79 -3.82
CA SER A 455 -1.39 -20.43 -5.10
C SER A 455 -2.90 -20.56 -5.27
N ILE A 456 -3.60 -21.04 -4.23
CA ILE A 456 -5.06 -21.18 -4.24
C ILE A 456 -5.72 -19.80 -4.30
N ALA A 457 -5.28 -18.85 -3.47
CA ALA A 457 -5.87 -17.52 -3.43
C ALA A 457 -5.70 -16.79 -4.78
N ALA A 458 -4.52 -16.85 -5.40
CA ALA A 458 -4.28 -16.24 -6.69
C ALA A 458 -5.21 -16.83 -7.78
N GLN A 459 -5.32 -18.14 -7.84
CA GLN A 459 -6.19 -18.83 -8.83
C GLN A 459 -7.66 -18.52 -8.58
N GLU A 460 -8.13 -18.60 -7.34
CA GLU A 460 -9.52 -18.34 -6.98
C GLU A 460 -9.91 -16.88 -7.22
N MET A 461 -9.06 -15.95 -6.83
CA MET A 461 -9.31 -14.53 -7.06
C MET A 461 -9.39 -14.23 -8.56
N LYS A 462 -8.52 -14.83 -9.39
CA LYS A 462 -8.62 -14.70 -10.83
C LYS A 462 -9.90 -15.34 -11.38
N ARG A 463 -10.22 -16.55 -10.96
CA ARG A 463 -11.45 -17.27 -11.37
C ARG A 463 -12.71 -16.47 -11.05
N LEU A 464 -12.76 -15.81 -9.90
CA LEU A 464 -13.91 -15.01 -9.44
C LEU A 464 -13.84 -13.54 -9.94
N GLY A 465 -12.86 -13.17 -10.75
CA GLY A 465 -12.70 -11.79 -11.21
C GLY A 465 -12.27 -10.80 -10.12
N LEU A 466 -11.77 -11.29 -8.98
CA LEU A 466 -11.26 -10.49 -7.86
C LEU A 466 -9.86 -9.94 -8.15
N ALA A 467 -9.11 -10.62 -8.97
CA ALA A 467 -7.83 -10.19 -9.51
C ALA A 467 -7.77 -10.54 -10.99
N HIS A 468 -7.27 -9.62 -11.81
CA HIS A 468 -7.07 -9.87 -13.22
C HIS A 468 -5.68 -10.48 -13.49
N LYS A 469 -4.65 -9.93 -12.89
CA LYS A 469 -3.27 -10.37 -13.08
C LYS A 469 -2.52 -10.41 -11.72
N PRO A 470 -2.71 -11.48 -10.93
CA PRO A 470 -2.06 -11.62 -9.64
C PRO A 470 -0.55 -11.88 -9.80
N MET A 471 0.24 -11.38 -8.83
CA MET A 471 1.68 -11.60 -8.76
C MET A 471 2.07 -12.19 -7.42
N ILE A 472 2.91 -13.22 -7.42
CA ILE A 472 3.53 -13.81 -6.23
C ILE A 472 4.99 -13.37 -6.16
N ILE A 473 5.38 -12.81 -5.03
CA ILE A 473 6.74 -12.35 -4.74
C ILE A 473 7.29 -13.17 -3.59
N GLY A 474 8.46 -13.78 -3.78
CA GLY A 474 9.09 -14.62 -2.77
C GLY A 474 10.60 -14.40 -2.67
N LEU A 475 11.23 -15.06 -1.69
CA LEU A 475 12.68 -15.09 -1.61
C LEU A 475 13.28 -15.79 -2.84
N GLU A 476 14.44 -15.36 -3.29
CA GLU A 476 15.13 -15.94 -4.45
C GLU A 476 15.33 -17.45 -4.30
N ALA A 477 15.62 -17.92 -3.09
CA ALA A 477 15.78 -19.34 -2.78
C ALA A 477 14.47 -20.14 -2.93
N ASN A 478 13.30 -19.52 -2.70
CA ASN A 478 12.01 -20.21 -2.59
C ASN A 478 11.09 -19.98 -3.79
N VAL A 479 11.36 -18.94 -4.59
CA VAL A 479 10.45 -18.51 -5.67
C VAL A 479 10.26 -19.59 -6.75
N GLY A 480 11.27 -20.41 -7.02
CA GLY A 480 11.17 -21.56 -7.92
C GLY A 480 10.23 -22.62 -7.38
N GLU A 481 10.25 -22.88 -6.08
CA GLU A 481 9.33 -23.82 -5.41
C GLU A 481 7.90 -23.28 -5.40
N ASN A 482 7.70 -21.98 -5.22
CA ASN A 482 6.39 -21.33 -5.33
C ASN A 482 5.79 -21.53 -6.71
N ALA A 483 6.58 -21.36 -7.78
CA ALA A 483 6.14 -21.60 -9.16
C ALA A 483 5.79 -23.08 -9.40
N GLU A 484 6.58 -23.97 -8.87
CA GLU A 484 6.36 -25.41 -9.00
C GLU A 484 5.15 -25.92 -8.19
N CYS A 485 4.92 -25.36 -7.00
CA CYS A 485 3.73 -25.62 -6.21
C CYS A 485 2.47 -25.19 -6.96
N PHE A 486 2.47 -24.02 -7.56
CA PHE A 486 1.34 -23.55 -8.36
C PHE A 486 1.04 -24.45 -9.55
N ARG A 487 2.08 -24.87 -10.29
CA ARG A 487 1.91 -25.80 -11.44
C ARG A 487 1.44 -27.19 -11.03
N THR A 488 1.80 -27.62 -9.82
CA THR A 488 1.33 -28.89 -9.27
C THR A 488 -0.12 -28.80 -8.80
N ALA A 489 -0.48 -27.68 -8.20
CA ALA A 489 -1.83 -27.44 -7.69
C ALA A 489 -2.87 -27.28 -8.81
N TYR A 490 -2.49 -26.67 -9.93
CA TYR A 490 -3.39 -26.40 -11.04
C TYR A 490 -2.77 -26.88 -12.37
N PRO A 491 -3.37 -27.86 -13.05
CA PRO A 491 -2.85 -28.35 -14.31
C PRO A 491 -2.91 -27.29 -15.42
N ASN A 492 -1.80 -27.16 -16.14
CA ASN A 492 -1.62 -26.22 -17.25
C ASN A 492 -1.90 -24.74 -16.93
N PRO A 493 -1.42 -24.20 -15.81
CA PRO A 493 -1.61 -22.79 -15.49
C PRO A 493 -0.76 -21.94 -16.45
N LYS A 494 -1.32 -20.83 -16.89
CA LYS A 494 -0.59 -19.83 -17.70
C LYS A 494 0.24 -18.93 -16.77
N ASN A 495 1.33 -19.47 -16.23
CA ASN A 495 2.20 -18.79 -15.27
C ASN A 495 3.45 -18.28 -15.95
N LEU A 496 3.81 -17.03 -15.65
CA LEU A 496 5.08 -16.45 -16.03
C LEU A 496 6.02 -16.45 -14.81
N TYR A 497 7.05 -17.28 -14.87
CA TYR A 497 8.09 -17.34 -13.86
C TYR A 497 9.35 -16.60 -14.35
N ALA A 498 9.78 -15.61 -13.58
CA ALA A 498 10.96 -14.81 -13.91
C ALA A 498 12.26 -15.55 -13.59
N THR A 499 13.14 -15.68 -14.58
CA THR A 499 14.49 -16.22 -14.42
C THR A 499 15.52 -15.10 -14.31
N GLU A 500 16.75 -15.42 -13.85
CA GLU A 500 17.85 -14.43 -13.82
C GLU A 500 18.14 -13.83 -15.20
N LYS A 501 18.01 -14.63 -16.27
CA LYS A 501 18.25 -14.18 -17.66
C LYS A 501 17.26 -13.11 -18.09
N ASP A 502 16.01 -13.19 -17.62
CA ASP A 502 14.96 -12.23 -17.95
C ASP A 502 15.23 -10.85 -17.34
N PHE A 503 15.98 -10.80 -16.25
CA PHE A 503 16.33 -9.56 -15.55
C PHE A 503 17.69 -8.97 -15.93
N SER A 504 18.38 -9.54 -16.90
CA SER A 504 19.53 -8.86 -17.53
C SER A 504 19.10 -7.51 -18.12
N MET A 505 20.01 -6.53 -18.15
CA MET A 505 19.70 -5.18 -18.62
C MET A 505 19.08 -5.17 -20.05
N GLN A 506 19.42 -6.14 -20.88
CA GLN A 506 18.92 -6.25 -22.26
C GLN A 506 17.53 -6.91 -22.35
N ASN A 507 17.21 -7.85 -21.46
CA ASN A 507 15.99 -8.65 -21.54
C ASN A 507 14.85 -8.11 -20.65
N ARG A 508 15.19 -7.32 -19.64
CA ARG A 508 14.23 -6.84 -18.62
C ARG A 508 13.05 -6.08 -19.23
N VAL A 509 13.31 -5.19 -20.18
CA VAL A 509 12.25 -4.43 -20.88
C VAL A 509 11.32 -5.38 -21.63
N LYS A 510 11.89 -6.36 -22.34
CA LYS A 510 11.10 -7.39 -23.04
C LYS A 510 10.25 -8.22 -22.06
N PHE A 511 10.80 -8.58 -20.93
CA PHE A 511 10.10 -9.34 -19.89
C PHE A 511 8.92 -8.54 -19.31
N PHE A 512 9.12 -7.26 -18.97
CA PHE A 512 8.06 -6.40 -18.46
C PHE A 512 6.93 -6.20 -19.47
N ASN A 513 7.27 -6.02 -20.75
CA ASN A 513 6.28 -5.95 -21.80
C ASN A 513 5.56 -7.29 -22.04
N ASN A 514 6.23 -8.42 -21.81
CA ASN A 514 5.59 -9.73 -21.85
C ASN A 514 4.52 -9.87 -20.74
N ILE A 515 4.78 -9.33 -19.55
CA ILE A 515 3.75 -9.23 -18.50
C ILE A 515 2.60 -8.35 -18.99
N LYS A 516 2.91 -7.18 -19.56
CA LYS A 516 1.95 -6.18 -20.01
C LYS A 516 0.99 -6.72 -21.07
N ASN A 517 1.51 -7.38 -22.10
CA ASN A 517 0.78 -7.70 -23.34
C ASN A 517 0.05 -9.05 -23.32
N ASN A 518 0.17 -9.81 -22.25
CA ASN A 518 -0.46 -11.12 -22.12
C ASN A 518 -1.32 -11.25 -20.86
N ASP A 519 -2.28 -12.15 -20.95
CA ASP A 519 -3.17 -12.51 -19.85
C ASP A 519 -2.60 -13.71 -19.09
N TRP A 520 -1.85 -13.45 -18.04
CA TRP A 520 -1.25 -14.47 -17.19
C TRP A 520 -2.17 -14.84 -16.02
N ASP A 521 -2.23 -16.13 -15.68
CA ASP A 521 -2.91 -16.59 -14.47
C ASP A 521 -2.19 -16.12 -13.21
N CYS A 522 -0.86 -16.12 -13.27
CA CYS A 522 -0.01 -15.58 -12.21
C CYS A 522 1.38 -15.23 -12.75
N VAL A 523 1.94 -14.14 -12.25
CA VAL A 523 3.35 -13.76 -12.46
C VAL A 523 4.12 -14.04 -11.18
N ILE A 524 5.26 -14.73 -11.26
CA ILE A 524 6.02 -15.16 -10.09
C ILE A 524 7.45 -14.67 -10.21
N MET A 525 7.95 -13.95 -9.21
CA MET A 525 9.30 -13.38 -9.20
C MET A 525 9.87 -13.23 -7.79
N SER A 526 11.18 -12.99 -7.70
CA SER A 526 11.84 -12.74 -6.42
C SER A 526 11.69 -11.29 -5.96
N HIS A 527 11.95 -11.04 -4.66
CA HIS A 527 11.99 -9.68 -4.08
C HIS A 527 12.98 -8.77 -4.81
N ASP A 528 14.17 -9.28 -5.16
CA ASP A 528 15.18 -8.51 -5.88
C ASP A 528 14.75 -8.16 -7.29
N GLN A 529 14.05 -9.07 -7.96
CA GLN A 529 13.49 -8.84 -9.28
C GLN A 529 12.36 -7.82 -9.22
N PHE A 530 11.47 -7.94 -8.24
CA PHE A 530 10.39 -6.98 -7.99
C PHE A 530 10.93 -5.57 -7.71
N GLY A 531 11.99 -5.45 -6.91
CA GLY A 531 12.66 -4.18 -6.63
C GLY A 531 13.25 -3.46 -7.85
N LYS A 532 13.40 -4.16 -8.98
CA LYS A 532 13.88 -3.59 -10.26
C LYS A 532 12.74 -3.06 -11.15
N ILE A 533 11.49 -3.25 -10.76
CA ILE A 533 10.33 -2.70 -11.48
C ILE A 533 10.23 -1.21 -11.15
N PRO A 534 10.21 -0.32 -12.14
CA PRO A 534 10.03 1.10 -11.91
C PRO A 534 8.67 1.42 -11.31
N GLN A 535 8.64 2.40 -10.43
CA GLN A 535 7.39 2.97 -9.93
C GLN A 535 6.88 4.04 -10.91
N PRO A 536 5.54 4.17 -11.06
CA PRO A 536 4.96 5.25 -11.83
C PRO A 536 5.44 6.63 -11.33
N THR A 537 5.76 7.52 -12.24
CA THR A 537 6.32 8.83 -11.93
C THR A 537 5.30 9.71 -11.19
N ASP A 538 4.03 9.61 -11.56
CA ASP A 538 2.90 10.27 -10.89
C ASP A 538 2.77 9.81 -9.43
N LEU A 539 2.86 8.51 -9.16
CA LEU A 539 2.83 7.97 -7.80
C LEU A 539 4.02 8.46 -6.95
N GLN A 540 5.22 8.51 -7.55
CA GLN A 540 6.40 9.06 -6.86
C GLN A 540 6.20 10.54 -6.51
N GLN A 541 5.64 11.31 -7.42
CA GLN A 541 5.31 12.71 -7.20
C GLN A 541 4.31 12.88 -6.05
N ASP A 542 3.21 12.12 -6.05
CA ASP A 542 2.19 12.15 -5.00
C ASP A 542 2.74 11.80 -3.61
N ILE A 543 3.59 10.77 -3.53
CA ILE A 543 4.22 10.36 -2.27
C ILE A 543 5.13 11.48 -1.74
N LEU A 544 5.99 12.05 -2.59
CA LEU A 544 6.89 13.12 -2.18
C LEU A 544 6.13 14.41 -1.82
N GLN A 545 5.02 14.70 -2.50
CA GLN A 545 4.18 15.85 -2.16
C GLN A 545 3.54 15.68 -0.78
N LYS A 546 2.95 14.53 -0.49
CA LYS A 546 2.39 14.22 0.84
C LYS A 546 3.45 14.30 1.95
N GLU A 547 4.65 13.83 1.66
CA GLU A 547 5.77 13.94 2.60
C GLU A 547 6.18 15.41 2.82
N LEU A 548 6.21 16.21 1.77
CA LEU A 548 6.49 17.64 1.84
C LEU A 548 5.42 18.37 2.67
N ASP A 549 4.14 18.10 2.41
CA ASP A 549 3.02 18.69 3.15
C ASP A 549 3.12 18.38 4.66
N SER A 550 3.44 17.13 5.02
CA SER A 550 3.66 16.72 6.41
C SER A 550 4.85 17.41 7.07
N VAL A 551 5.94 17.65 6.32
CA VAL A 551 7.10 18.41 6.83
C VAL A 551 6.75 19.88 7.02
N GLU A 552 5.99 20.48 6.10
CA GLU A 552 5.53 21.86 6.19
C GLU A 552 4.59 22.08 7.38
N GLU A 553 3.60 21.20 7.56
CA GLU A 553 2.73 21.23 8.73
C GLU A 553 3.53 21.12 10.04
N SER A 554 4.51 20.20 10.08
CA SER A 554 5.40 20.06 11.23
C SER A 554 6.21 21.33 11.52
N LEU A 555 6.69 22.01 10.49
CA LEU A 555 7.42 23.28 10.62
C LEU A 555 6.51 24.41 11.14
N ASP A 556 5.28 24.48 10.68
CA ASP A 556 4.32 25.51 11.10
C ASP A 556 3.88 25.31 12.56
N VAL A 557 3.61 24.08 12.96
CA VAL A 557 3.32 23.74 14.37
C VAL A 557 4.50 24.12 15.27
N LEU A 558 5.74 23.81 14.86
CA LEU A 558 6.93 24.18 15.63
C LEU A 558 7.11 25.70 15.75
N LYS A 559 6.84 26.46 14.69
CA LYS A 559 6.91 27.94 14.74
C LYS A 559 5.92 28.55 15.72
N THR A 560 4.75 27.94 15.90
CA THR A 560 3.71 28.41 16.82
C THR A 560 4.03 28.14 18.30
N GLN A 561 4.89 27.17 18.59
CA GLN A 561 5.25 26.77 19.96
C GLN A 561 6.33 27.63 20.64
N GLY A 562 7.01 28.50 19.94
CA GLY A 562 7.93 29.50 20.51
C GLY A 562 9.29 28.97 20.98
N LYS A 563 9.78 29.47 22.15
CA LYS A 563 11.20 29.37 22.55
C LYS A 563 11.72 27.99 22.98
N ASP A 564 10.89 27.00 23.15
CA ASP A 564 11.27 25.66 23.70
C ASP A 564 11.71 24.65 22.63
N ILE A 565 11.88 25.10 21.39
CA ILE A 565 12.19 24.21 20.26
C ILE A 565 13.69 23.96 20.14
N SER A 566 14.08 22.70 19.91
CA SER A 566 15.44 22.34 19.53
C SER A 566 15.81 22.97 18.19
N ARG A 567 16.82 23.87 18.18
CA ARG A 567 17.35 24.45 16.94
C ARG A 567 17.86 23.42 15.95
N GLY A 568 18.33 22.25 16.45
CA GLY A 568 18.76 21.13 15.62
C GLY A 568 17.61 20.51 14.85
N MET A 569 16.47 20.29 15.50
CA MET A 569 15.25 19.75 14.90
C MET A 569 14.69 20.67 13.80
N LEU A 570 14.61 21.98 14.08
CA LEU A 570 14.14 22.95 13.08
C LEU A 570 15.03 22.94 11.82
N LYS A 571 16.36 22.94 12.00
CA LYS A 571 17.30 22.84 10.88
C LYS A 571 17.18 21.53 10.12
N GLY A 572 16.94 20.41 10.81
CA GLY A 572 16.74 19.10 10.21
C GLY A 572 15.53 19.08 9.29
N LEU A 573 14.38 19.58 9.76
CA LEU A 573 13.14 19.66 8.96
C LEU A 573 13.27 20.63 7.79
N GLN A 574 13.93 21.77 7.96
CA GLN A 574 14.20 22.72 6.87
C GLN A 574 15.08 22.09 5.77
N LYS A 575 16.15 21.37 6.15
CA LYS A 575 17.00 20.65 5.20
C LYS A 575 16.23 19.57 4.45
N ARG A 576 15.34 18.85 5.15
CA ARG A 576 14.47 17.83 4.53
C ARG A 576 13.52 18.46 3.53
N LYS A 577 12.87 19.59 3.87
CA LYS A 577 12.02 20.34 2.95
C LYS A 577 12.73 20.67 1.64
N ILE A 578 13.95 21.23 1.74
CA ILE A 578 14.77 21.58 0.56
C ILE A 578 15.09 20.34 -0.29
N ASN A 579 15.44 19.22 0.35
CA ASN A 579 15.75 17.98 -0.37
C ASN A 579 14.52 17.39 -1.08
N LEU A 580 13.31 17.48 -0.47
CA LEU A 580 12.06 17.02 -1.08
C LEU A 580 11.68 17.90 -2.28
N LEU A 581 11.79 19.21 -2.17
CA LEU A 581 11.57 20.14 -3.29
C LEU A 581 12.48 19.85 -4.47
N ALA A 582 13.78 19.63 -4.23
CA ALA A 582 14.73 19.29 -5.30
C ALA A 582 14.39 17.95 -5.98
N LYS A 583 13.88 16.95 -5.22
CA LYS A 583 13.43 15.68 -5.80
C LYS A 583 12.17 15.87 -6.64
N LEU A 584 11.21 16.67 -6.19
CA LEU A 584 9.99 16.99 -6.94
C LEU A 584 10.31 17.70 -8.25
N GLU A 585 11.17 18.72 -8.24
CA GLU A 585 11.62 19.43 -9.44
C GLU A 585 12.25 18.48 -10.47
N LYS A 586 13.05 17.51 -10.00
CA LYS A 586 13.65 16.51 -10.87
C LYS A 586 12.59 15.63 -11.52
N ILE A 587 11.62 15.13 -10.75
CA ILE A 587 10.52 14.30 -11.27
C ILE A 587 9.68 15.09 -12.28
N GLU A 588 9.34 16.34 -12.00
CA GLU A 588 8.62 17.20 -12.93
C GLU A 588 9.40 17.42 -14.23
N HIS A 589 10.72 17.58 -14.14
CA HIS A 589 11.58 17.68 -15.33
C HIS A 589 11.53 16.38 -16.14
N ASP A 590 11.64 15.22 -15.50
CA ASP A 590 11.64 13.90 -16.16
C ASP A 590 10.29 13.64 -16.84
N ILE A 591 9.16 13.99 -16.18
CA ILE A 591 7.81 13.93 -16.76
C ILE A 591 7.70 14.82 -18.00
N ASN A 592 8.16 16.07 -17.92
CA ASN A 592 8.02 17.05 -19.00
C ASN A 592 8.93 16.74 -20.19
N SER A 593 10.10 16.13 -19.95
CA SER A 593 11.06 15.75 -21.01
C SER A 593 10.74 14.42 -21.67
N ARG A 594 9.78 13.66 -21.13
CA ARG A 594 9.38 12.32 -21.63
C ARG A 594 10.58 11.39 -21.83
N THR A 595 11.54 11.44 -20.91
CA THR A 595 12.76 10.62 -20.95
C THR A 595 12.57 9.22 -20.37
N ASP A 596 11.46 8.97 -19.65
CA ASP A 596 11.16 7.69 -19.04
C ASP A 596 10.77 6.64 -20.09
N ASP A 597 11.63 5.63 -20.20
CA ASP A 597 11.60 4.61 -21.25
C ASP A 597 11.19 3.23 -20.73
N VAL A 598 10.61 3.15 -19.52
CA VAL A 598 10.43 1.87 -18.84
C VAL A 598 8.97 1.63 -18.49
N VAL A 599 8.48 0.41 -18.82
CA VAL A 599 7.18 -0.08 -18.39
C VAL A 599 7.16 -0.13 -16.86
N ASP A 600 6.34 0.69 -16.25
CA ASP A 600 6.18 0.73 -14.82
C ASP A 600 5.19 -0.34 -14.31
N PHE A 601 5.10 -0.46 -13.02
CA PHE A 601 4.24 -1.44 -12.36
C PHE A 601 2.76 -1.30 -12.75
N LYS A 602 2.25 -0.06 -12.86
CA LYS A 602 0.86 0.22 -13.23
C LYS A 602 0.56 -0.20 -14.67
N GLN A 603 1.50 0.09 -15.58
CA GLN A 603 1.37 -0.28 -16.99
C GLN A 603 1.41 -1.79 -17.24
N MET A 604 2.02 -2.58 -16.35
CA MET A 604 1.99 -4.05 -16.45
C MET A 604 0.60 -4.65 -16.22
N GLY A 605 -0.33 -3.89 -15.64
CA GLY A 605 -1.68 -4.35 -15.32
C GLY A 605 -1.74 -5.33 -14.15
N ILE A 606 -0.71 -5.37 -13.30
CA ILE A 606 -0.72 -6.13 -12.05
C ILE A 606 -1.65 -5.41 -11.07
N ASP A 607 -2.65 -6.12 -10.58
CA ASP A 607 -3.68 -5.57 -9.70
C ASP A 607 -3.73 -6.23 -8.32
N HIS A 608 -2.99 -7.32 -8.11
CA HIS A 608 -2.93 -7.99 -6.83
C HIS A 608 -1.54 -8.58 -6.54
N LEU A 609 -1.05 -8.39 -5.29
CA LEU A 609 0.26 -8.89 -4.85
C LEU A 609 0.10 -9.88 -3.70
N PHE A 610 0.75 -11.03 -3.82
CA PHE A 610 1.00 -11.98 -2.74
C PHE A 610 2.48 -11.93 -2.41
N VAL A 611 2.83 -11.53 -1.18
CA VAL A 611 4.21 -11.33 -0.77
C VAL A 611 4.56 -12.33 0.32
N ASP A 612 5.44 -13.28 -0.01
CA ASP A 612 6.05 -14.17 0.97
C ASP A 612 7.21 -13.45 1.66
N GLU A 613 7.40 -13.70 2.96
CA GLU A 613 8.46 -13.08 3.77
C GLU A 613 8.48 -11.53 3.68
N ASN A 614 7.32 -10.93 3.95
CA ASN A 614 7.12 -9.48 3.81
C ASN A 614 8.01 -8.60 4.71
N HIS A 615 8.77 -9.20 5.62
CA HIS A 615 9.75 -8.48 6.44
C HIS A 615 10.84 -7.77 5.62
N GLN A 616 11.01 -8.10 4.34
CA GLN A 616 11.86 -7.34 3.42
C GLN A 616 11.40 -5.88 3.25
N PHE A 617 10.10 -5.61 3.47
CA PHE A 617 9.49 -4.28 3.37
C PHE A 617 9.29 -3.61 4.74
N LYS A 618 9.93 -4.09 5.81
CA LYS A 618 9.75 -3.59 7.19
C LYS A 618 10.25 -2.16 7.42
N ASN A 619 11.18 -1.68 6.61
CA ASN A 619 11.83 -0.39 6.80
C ASN A 619 11.04 0.71 6.06
N LEU A 620 9.85 1.03 6.55
CA LEU A 620 9.12 2.20 6.09
C LEU A 620 9.82 3.45 6.61
N MET A 621 10.22 4.34 5.70
CA MET A 621 10.78 5.63 6.09
C MET A 621 9.68 6.51 6.69
N PHE A 622 9.87 7.00 7.89
CA PHE A 622 8.97 7.95 8.52
C PHE A 622 9.74 9.06 9.23
N ASN A 623 9.06 10.18 9.45
CA ASN A 623 9.59 11.28 10.21
C ASN A 623 9.25 11.09 11.68
N THR A 624 10.25 11.21 12.54
CA THR A 624 10.02 11.32 13.97
C THR A 624 10.57 12.65 14.48
N ARG A 625 9.88 13.23 15.45
CA ARG A 625 10.30 14.43 16.18
C ARG A 625 11.16 14.09 17.39
N HIS A 626 11.29 12.82 17.70
CA HIS A 626 12.07 12.35 18.83
C HIS A 626 13.52 12.11 18.41
N ASP A 627 14.46 12.70 19.13
CA ASP A 627 15.87 12.37 19.03
C ASP A 627 16.09 10.99 19.67
N ARG A 628 16.58 10.02 18.89
CA ARG A 628 16.92 8.67 19.31
C ARG A 628 15.72 7.80 19.75
N VAL A 629 14.97 7.33 18.81
CA VAL A 629 13.98 6.28 19.06
C VAL A 629 14.66 4.91 18.87
N ALA A 630 14.69 4.12 19.93
CA ALA A 630 15.28 2.77 19.87
C ALA A 630 14.50 1.89 18.87
N GLY A 631 15.21 1.16 18.02
CA GLY A 631 14.61 0.28 17.01
C GLY A 631 14.21 0.95 15.69
N LEU A 632 14.45 2.24 15.53
CA LEU A 632 14.32 2.95 14.27
C LEU A 632 15.71 3.16 13.65
N GLY A 633 15.95 2.52 12.52
CA GLY A 633 17.20 2.59 11.78
C GLY A 633 17.33 3.84 10.93
#